data_45897ca0d8345721a9c0b8bc6cfc4d50
#
_entry.id   45897ca0d8345721a9c0b8bc6cfc4d50
#
_cell.length_a   1.000
_cell.length_b   1.000
_cell.length_c   1.000
_cell.angle_alpha   90.00
_cell.angle_beta   90.00
_cell.angle_gamma   90.00
#
_symmetry.space_group_name_H-M   'P 1'
#
loop_
_entity.id
_entity.type
_entity.pdbx_description
1 polymer ?
#
loop_
_entity_poly.entity_id
_entity_poly.type
_entity_poly.pdbx_seq_one_letter_code
_entity_poly.pdbx_strand_id
1 'polypeptide(L)'
;MLVLSTFPGIGLLDRAFEEEGFTVVRGPDLLWGGDIRRFHVPAGIFDGIIGGPPCQVHSNASEINGTDAVDLIPEFLRIHREAQPKFSVMENVRGVVGHADIPPDWFHCVLRDCDCGGHTMRTRAFWTWPMMIWEPGGKATGEFSHSVMASTYKRGSSDSQYCRDKGFLPGDLSVMEYARLQGAEEVGERLMQYKAGRAFAVHCLGNGVPLSLGRYVARSVKAALQLN
;
A
#
# COMPACT_ATOMS: atom_id res chain seq x y z
N MET A 1 5.42 19.52 -5.03
CA MET A 1 4.07 19.25 -5.58
C MET A 1 3.17 18.80 -4.46
N LEU A 2 1.92 19.26 -4.48
CA LEU A 2 0.92 18.92 -3.47
C LEU A 2 0.16 17.66 -3.89
N VAL A 3 0.15 16.65 -3.04
CA VAL A 3 -0.42 15.33 -3.31
C VAL A 3 -1.50 15.00 -2.30
N LEU A 4 -2.67 14.55 -2.76
CA LEU A 4 -3.71 14.01 -1.90
C LEU A 4 -3.51 12.50 -1.75
N SER A 5 -3.37 12.03 -0.51
CA SER A 5 -3.40 10.60 -0.20
C SER A 5 -4.81 10.19 0.21
N THR A 6 -5.40 9.26 -0.54
CA THR A 6 -6.67 8.61 -0.19
C THR A 6 -6.38 7.22 0.40
N PHE A 7 -7.15 6.80 1.39
CA PHE A 7 -6.91 5.55 2.11
C PHE A 7 -5.49 5.47 2.71
N PRO A 8 -5.02 6.51 3.43
CA PRO A 8 -3.64 6.60 3.91
C PRO A 8 -3.23 5.49 4.88
N GLY A 9 -4.17 4.87 5.58
CA GLY A 9 -3.87 3.89 6.60
C GLY A 9 -2.89 4.45 7.63
N ILE A 10 -1.77 3.77 7.83
CA ILE A 10 -0.68 4.24 8.71
C ILE A 10 0.34 5.13 7.99
N GLY A 11 0.09 5.49 6.74
CA GLY A 11 0.86 6.48 5.99
C GLY A 11 2.22 6.00 5.47
N LEU A 12 2.41 4.71 5.18
CA LEU A 12 3.70 4.25 4.64
C LEU A 12 3.94 4.70 3.20
N LEU A 13 2.91 4.69 2.36
CA LEU A 13 3.01 5.22 1.00
C LEU A 13 3.20 6.74 1.03
N ASP A 14 2.47 7.44 1.90
CA ASP A 14 2.60 8.88 2.10
C ASP A 14 4.02 9.27 2.46
N ARG A 15 4.60 8.59 3.46
CA ARG A 15 5.98 8.81 3.89
C ARG A 15 6.97 8.62 2.76
N ALA A 16 6.79 7.60 1.93
CA ALA A 16 7.66 7.37 0.78
C ALA A 16 7.63 8.56 -0.21
N PHE A 17 6.46 9.17 -0.43
CA PHE A 17 6.33 10.37 -1.26
C PHE A 17 6.89 11.61 -0.56
N GLU A 18 6.67 11.78 0.75
CA GLU A 18 7.24 12.88 1.54
C GLU A 18 8.78 12.85 1.52
N GLU A 19 9.40 11.70 1.64
CA GLU A 19 10.86 11.51 1.56
C GLU A 19 11.44 11.90 0.18
N GLU A 20 10.66 11.78 -0.88
CA GLU A 20 11.05 12.20 -2.23
C GLU A 20 10.71 13.68 -2.54
N GLY A 21 10.22 14.43 -1.55
CA GLY A 21 10.00 15.88 -1.62
C GLY A 21 8.60 16.28 -2.06
N PHE A 22 7.63 15.37 -2.09
CA PHE A 22 6.22 15.73 -2.27
C PHE A 22 5.64 16.22 -0.94
N THR A 23 4.70 17.15 -1.01
CA THR A 23 3.89 17.55 0.15
C THR A 23 2.60 16.74 0.13
N VAL A 24 2.43 15.85 1.11
CA VAL A 24 1.27 14.95 1.15
C VAL A 24 0.23 15.44 2.14
N VAL A 25 -1.01 15.56 1.67
CA VAL A 25 -2.20 15.83 2.48
C VAL A 25 -2.98 14.52 2.62
N ARG A 26 -3.19 14.08 3.85
CA ARG A 26 -3.92 12.85 4.14
C ARG A 26 -5.42 13.11 4.07
N GLY A 27 -6.07 12.40 3.19
CA GLY A 27 -7.51 12.38 3.03
C GLY A 27 -8.21 11.38 3.95
N PRO A 28 -9.47 11.04 3.67
CA PRO A 28 -10.26 10.16 4.53
C PRO A 28 -9.76 8.71 4.51
N ASP A 29 -9.84 8.09 5.69
CA ASP A 29 -9.64 6.66 5.90
C ASP A 29 -10.55 6.18 7.04
N LEU A 30 -11.20 5.04 6.87
CA LEU A 30 -12.09 4.48 7.90
C LEU A 30 -11.35 4.17 9.21
N LEU A 31 -10.05 3.90 9.17
CA LEU A 31 -9.20 3.72 10.34
C LEU A 31 -9.23 4.94 11.27
N TRP A 32 -9.43 6.13 10.71
CA TRP A 32 -9.46 7.41 11.41
C TRP A 32 -10.86 8.05 11.40
N GLY A 33 -11.89 7.30 11.04
CA GLY A 33 -13.28 7.75 11.01
C GLY A 33 -13.70 8.55 9.79
N GLY A 34 -12.86 8.62 8.75
CA GLY A 34 -13.18 9.28 7.49
C GLY A 34 -13.77 8.33 6.45
N ASP A 35 -14.88 8.69 5.81
CA ASP A 35 -15.50 7.91 4.75
C ASP A 35 -15.29 8.57 3.39
N ILE A 36 -14.54 7.90 2.50
CA ILE A 36 -14.22 8.38 1.15
C ILE A 36 -15.46 8.66 0.31
N ARG A 37 -16.57 7.95 0.52
CA ARG A 37 -17.83 8.11 -0.21
C ARG A 37 -18.49 9.46 0.03
N ARG A 38 -18.12 10.13 1.13
CA ARG A 38 -18.62 11.46 1.53
C ARG A 38 -17.61 12.57 1.27
N PHE A 39 -16.44 12.22 0.79
CA PHE A 39 -15.35 13.17 0.54
C PHE A 39 -15.37 13.60 -0.92
N HIS A 40 -15.29 14.91 -1.15
CA HIS A 40 -15.20 15.53 -2.45
C HIS A 40 -14.01 16.47 -2.51
N VAL A 41 -13.38 16.56 -3.66
CA VAL A 41 -12.18 17.38 -3.83
C VAL A 41 -12.37 18.36 -4.99
N PRO A 42 -12.08 19.67 -4.80
CA PRO A 42 -12.14 20.63 -5.89
C PRO A 42 -11.06 20.35 -6.95
N ALA A 43 -11.40 20.54 -8.21
CA ALA A 43 -10.47 20.40 -9.33
C ALA A 43 -9.28 21.37 -9.22
N GLY A 44 -8.10 20.90 -9.60
CA GLY A 44 -6.88 21.72 -9.73
C GLY A 44 -6.20 22.10 -8.42
N ILE A 45 -6.65 21.62 -7.27
CA ILE A 45 -6.00 21.88 -5.97
C ILE A 45 -4.77 21.00 -5.78
N PHE A 46 -4.86 19.72 -6.13
CA PHE A 46 -3.78 18.76 -5.96
C PHE A 46 -3.08 18.48 -7.28
N ASP A 47 -1.75 18.49 -7.25
CA ASP A 47 -0.94 18.08 -8.39
C ASP A 47 -1.02 16.58 -8.64
N GLY A 48 -1.18 15.79 -7.58
CA GLY A 48 -1.24 14.33 -7.66
C GLY A 48 -2.20 13.70 -6.67
N ILE A 49 -2.62 12.47 -6.96
CA ILE A 49 -3.39 11.62 -6.05
C ILE A 49 -2.68 10.29 -5.89
N ILE A 50 -2.52 9.84 -4.65
CA ILE A 50 -2.03 8.51 -4.32
C ILE A 50 -3.01 7.79 -3.41
N GLY A 51 -3.02 6.45 -3.43
CA GLY A 51 -3.84 5.69 -2.49
C GLY A 51 -3.91 4.21 -2.75
N GLY A 52 -4.31 3.47 -1.71
CA GLY A 52 -4.55 2.02 -1.76
C GLY A 52 -5.99 1.69 -1.37
N PRO A 53 -6.97 1.77 -2.30
CA PRO A 53 -8.36 1.44 -1.96
C PRO A 53 -8.47 0.01 -1.46
N PRO A 54 -9.21 -0.26 -0.36
CA PRO A 54 -9.42 -1.60 0.13
C PRO A 54 -10.03 -2.52 -0.95
N CYS A 55 -9.41 -3.68 -1.12
CA CYS A 55 -9.84 -4.68 -2.10
C CYS A 55 -10.26 -6.00 -1.45
N GLN A 56 -11.00 -5.92 -0.35
CA GLN A 56 -11.41 -7.12 0.38
C GLN A 56 -12.18 -8.11 -0.49
N VAL A 57 -12.88 -7.64 -1.53
CA VAL A 57 -13.58 -8.46 -2.52
C VAL A 57 -12.63 -9.33 -3.36
N HIS A 58 -11.42 -8.85 -3.63
CA HIS A 58 -10.45 -9.50 -4.52
C HIS A 58 -9.28 -10.20 -3.77
N SER A 59 -9.33 -10.24 -2.45
CA SER A 59 -8.35 -10.98 -1.67
C SER A 59 -8.84 -12.41 -1.43
N ASN A 60 -7.95 -13.40 -1.52
CA ASN A 60 -8.26 -14.80 -1.15
C ASN A 60 -8.85 -14.94 0.27
N ALA A 61 -8.78 -13.89 1.08
CA ALA A 61 -9.38 -13.85 2.41
C ALA A 61 -10.89 -13.54 2.40
N SER A 62 -11.47 -13.00 1.32
CA SER A 62 -12.90 -12.69 1.24
C SER A 62 -13.74 -13.96 1.04
N GLU A 63 -13.23 -14.94 0.31
CA GLU A 63 -13.90 -16.23 0.12
C GLU A 63 -14.04 -17.01 1.42
N ILE A 64 -13.14 -16.76 2.40
CA ILE A 64 -13.10 -17.45 3.69
C ILE A 64 -14.00 -16.80 4.74
N ASN A 65 -14.27 -15.50 4.66
CA ASN A 65 -14.91 -14.75 5.74
C ASN A 65 -16.36 -14.32 5.49
N GLY A 66 -16.92 -14.51 4.29
CA GLY A 66 -18.33 -14.21 3.99
C GLY A 66 -18.78 -12.77 4.33
N THR A 67 -17.84 -11.82 4.34
CA THR A 67 -18.14 -10.42 4.66
C THR A 67 -18.59 -9.68 3.42
N ASP A 68 -19.59 -8.80 3.56
CA ASP A 68 -20.00 -7.81 2.54
C ASP A 68 -18.85 -6.80 2.33
N ALA A 69 -17.81 -7.25 1.64
CA ALA A 69 -16.64 -6.45 1.38
C ALA A 69 -16.97 -5.42 0.29
N VAL A 70 -16.86 -4.15 0.61
CA VAL A 70 -17.11 -3.05 -0.33
C VAL A 70 -15.86 -2.83 -1.18
N ASP A 71 -16.04 -2.82 -2.51
CA ASP A 71 -15.01 -2.36 -3.45
C ASP A 71 -14.98 -0.83 -3.46
N LEU A 72 -13.84 -0.24 -3.16
CA LEU A 72 -13.63 1.20 -3.14
C LEU A 72 -12.72 1.71 -4.27
N ILE A 73 -12.37 0.86 -5.25
CA ILE A 73 -11.70 1.29 -6.49
C ILE A 73 -12.51 2.36 -7.23
N PRO A 74 -13.85 2.21 -7.40
CA PRO A 74 -14.67 3.24 -8.03
C PRO A 74 -14.57 4.60 -7.34
N GLU A 75 -14.43 4.63 -6.02
CA GLU A 75 -14.28 5.87 -5.25
C GLU A 75 -12.93 6.55 -5.48
N PHE A 76 -11.83 5.77 -5.55
CA PHE A 76 -10.54 6.30 -5.94
C PHE A 76 -10.59 6.95 -7.32
N LEU A 77 -11.20 6.28 -8.29
CA LEU A 77 -11.37 6.77 -9.66
C LEU A 77 -12.30 7.99 -9.72
N ARG A 78 -13.31 8.07 -8.84
CA ARG A 78 -14.17 9.25 -8.71
C ARG A 78 -13.35 10.46 -8.23
N ILE A 79 -12.56 10.30 -7.18
CA ILE A 79 -11.68 11.35 -6.66
C ILE A 79 -10.67 11.81 -7.73
N HIS A 80 -10.10 10.89 -8.49
CA HIS A 80 -9.24 11.25 -9.64
C HIS A 80 -9.98 12.15 -10.63
N ARG A 81 -11.20 11.79 -11.03
CA ARG A 81 -11.98 12.60 -11.97
C ARG A 81 -12.37 13.97 -11.41
N GLU A 82 -12.72 14.04 -10.13
CA GLU A 82 -13.05 15.32 -9.47
C GLU A 82 -11.85 16.24 -9.35
N ALA A 83 -10.73 15.72 -8.90
CA ALA A 83 -9.51 16.51 -8.64
C ALA A 83 -8.81 16.99 -9.91
N GLN A 84 -8.93 16.27 -11.02
CA GLN A 84 -8.22 16.54 -12.29
C GLN A 84 -6.70 16.74 -12.05
N PRO A 85 -6.01 15.79 -11.43
CA PRO A 85 -4.60 15.94 -11.08
C PRO A 85 -3.70 15.79 -12.31
N LYS A 86 -2.43 16.18 -12.19
CA LYS A 86 -1.40 15.91 -13.20
C LYS A 86 -0.99 14.44 -13.22
N PHE A 87 -1.12 13.75 -12.10
CA PHE A 87 -0.85 12.32 -12.00
C PHE A 87 -1.69 11.63 -10.91
N SER A 88 -1.86 10.33 -11.05
CA SER A 88 -2.41 9.49 -9.99
C SER A 88 -1.67 8.16 -9.88
N VAL A 89 -1.55 7.67 -8.66
CA VAL A 89 -0.98 6.36 -8.34
C VAL A 89 -1.94 5.58 -7.45
N MET A 90 -2.45 4.48 -7.94
CA MET A 90 -3.29 3.56 -7.17
C MET A 90 -2.51 2.28 -6.87
N GLU A 91 -2.46 1.90 -5.60
CA GLU A 91 -1.87 0.62 -5.16
C GLU A 91 -2.95 -0.40 -4.88
N ASN A 92 -2.69 -1.67 -5.19
CA ASN A 92 -3.55 -2.75 -4.75
C ASN A 92 -2.84 -4.11 -4.76
N VAL A 93 -3.55 -5.17 -4.34
CA VAL A 93 -3.07 -6.54 -4.49
C VAL A 93 -3.07 -6.97 -5.97
N ARG A 94 -2.20 -7.92 -6.32
CA ARG A 94 -2.08 -8.43 -7.69
C ARG A 94 -3.40 -8.97 -8.26
N GLY A 95 -4.29 -9.51 -7.40
CA GLY A 95 -5.59 -10.04 -7.83
C GLY A 95 -6.53 -9.02 -8.47
N VAL A 96 -6.24 -7.73 -8.32
CA VAL A 96 -7.02 -6.63 -8.95
C VAL A 96 -6.60 -6.37 -10.41
N VAL A 97 -5.53 -6.98 -10.90
CA VAL A 97 -5.14 -6.85 -12.31
C VAL A 97 -6.23 -7.42 -13.21
N GLY A 98 -6.75 -6.58 -14.10
CA GLY A 98 -7.90 -6.92 -14.96
C GLY A 98 -9.27 -6.50 -14.39
N HIS A 99 -9.29 -5.72 -13.30
CA HIS A 99 -10.54 -5.17 -12.76
C HIS A 99 -11.26 -4.29 -13.78
N ALA A 100 -12.56 -4.53 -13.98
CA ALA A 100 -13.34 -3.93 -15.06
C ALA A 100 -13.47 -2.39 -14.95
N ASP A 101 -13.44 -1.84 -13.73
CA ASP A 101 -13.64 -0.40 -13.51
C ASP A 101 -12.37 0.43 -13.74
N ILE A 102 -11.19 -0.21 -13.84
CA ILE A 102 -9.95 0.53 -14.09
C ILE A 102 -9.86 0.86 -15.59
N PRO A 103 -9.80 2.15 -15.95
CA PRO A 103 -9.78 2.56 -17.35
C PRO A 103 -8.55 2.00 -18.09
N PRO A 104 -8.69 1.66 -19.38
CA PRO A 104 -7.62 1.02 -20.16
C PRO A 104 -6.41 1.93 -20.45
N ASP A 105 -6.54 3.23 -20.26
CA ASP A 105 -5.48 4.22 -20.36
C ASP A 105 -4.63 4.36 -19.10
N TRP A 106 -4.96 3.62 -18.04
CA TRP A 106 -4.12 3.49 -16.87
C TRP A 106 -3.06 2.40 -17.08
N PHE A 107 -1.80 2.82 -17.02
CA PHE A 107 -0.69 1.86 -17.04
C PHE A 107 -0.62 1.12 -15.69
N HIS A 108 -0.31 -0.17 -15.72
CA HIS A 108 -0.04 -0.90 -14.49
C HIS A 108 1.28 -1.69 -14.55
N CYS A 109 1.89 -1.85 -13.39
CA CYS A 109 3.02 -2.75 -13.18
C CYS A 109 2.84 -3.53 -11.87
N VAL A 110 3.48 -4.70 -11.80
CA VAL A 110 3.49 -5.53 -10.60
C VAL A 110 4.90 -5.54 -10.04
N LEU A 111 5.06 -5.01 -8.84
CA LEU A 111 6.34 -4.86 -8.17
C LEU A 111 6.45 -5.79 -6.98
N ARG A 112 7.65 -6.31 -6.75
CA ARG A 112 8.00 -7.10 -5.57
C ARG A 112 8.95 -6.28 -4.70
N ASP A 113 8.70 -6.26 -3.39
CA ASP A 113 9.44 -5.45 -2.42
C ASP A 113 10.96 -5.65 -2.48
N CYS A 114 11.41 -6.91 -2.51
CA CYS A 114 12.84 -7.21 -2.61
C CYS A 114 13.48 -6.71 -3.92
N ASP A 115 12.75 -6.66 -5.03
CA ASP A 115 13.26 -6.09 -6.28
C ASP A 115 13.42 -4.57 -6.21
N CYS A 116 12.75 -3.94 -5.25
CA CYS A 116 12.82 -2.51 -4.95
C CYS A 116 13.77 -2.17 -3.79
N GLY A 117 14.59 -3.14 -3.35
CA GLY A 117 15.56 -2.98 -2.26
C GLY A 117 14.99 -3.26 -0.86
N GLY A 118 13.82 -3.86 -0.77
CA GLY A 118 13.20 -4.27 0.49
C GLY A 118 13.61 -5.65 0.99
N HIS A 119 13.00 -6.07 2.07
CA HIS A 119 13.36 -7.30 2.78
C HIS A 119 12.37 -8.45 2.56
N THR A 120 11.26 -8.21 1.87
CA THR A 120 10.17 -9.18 1.74
C THR A 120 9.85 -9.53 0.29
N MET A 121 9.19 -10.68 0.12
CA MET A 121 8.66 -11.11 -1.18
C MET A 121 7.28 -10.48 -1.47
N ARG A 122 6.88 -9.44 -0.70
CA ARG A 122 5.57 -8.81 -0.86
C ARG A 122 5.41 -8.25 -2.26
N THR A 123 4.34 -8.64 -2.92
CA THR A 123 4.03 -8.24 -4.28
C THR A 123 2.79 -7.35 -4.28
N ARG A 124 2.87 -6.23 -4.99
CA ARG A 124 1.77 -5.28 -5.18
C ARG A 124 1.68 -4.83 -6.62
N ALA A 125 0.46 -4.56 -7.07
CA ALA A 125 0.21 -3.91 -8.34
C ALA A 125 0.01 -2.41 -8.13
N PHE A 126 0.56 -1.64 -9.05
CA PHE A 126 0.41 -0.18 -9.08
C PHE A 126 -0.15 0.22 -10.42
N TRP A 127 -1.14 1.09 -10.41
CA TRP A 127 -1.67 1.74 -11.60
C TRP A 127 -1.31 3.21 -11.57
N THR A 128 -0.90 3.74 -12.72
CA THR A 128 -0.58 5.16 -12.87
C THR A 128 -1.31 5.76 -14.04
N TRP A 129 -1.67 7.01 -13.85
CA TRP A 129 -2.15 7.88 -14.90
C TRP A 129 -1.43 9.24 -14.80
N PRO A 130 -0.77 9.69 -15.88
CA PRO A 130 -0.32 8.92 -17.03
C PRO A 130 0.74 7.87 -16.66
N MET A 131 1.31 7.16 -17.61
CA MET A 131 2.32 6.13 -17.36
C MET A 131 3.58 6.73 -16.72
N MET A 132 3.92 6.30 -15.49
CA MET A 132 5.01 6.89 -14.70
C MET A 132 5.86 5.89 -13.92
N ILE A 133 5.46 4.63 -13.80
CA ILE A 133 6.20 3.62 -13.04
C ILE A 133 6.77 2.59 -14.01
N TRP A 134 8.05 2.30 -13.85
CA TRP A 134 8.79 1.31 -14.64
C TRP A 134 9.13 0.11 -13.77
N GLU A 135 9.13 -1.08 -14.36
CA GLU A 135 9.59 -2.26 -13.65
C GLU A 135 11.09 -2.16 -13.35
N PRO A 136 11.55 -2.67 -12.18
CA PRO A 136 12.98 -2.78 -11.88
C PRO A 136 13.70 -3.58 -12.96
N GLY A 137 14.90 -3.16 -13.35
CA GLY A 137 15.70 -3.75 -14.42
C GLY A 137 16.24 -5.16 -14.14
N GLY A 138 15.90 -5.76 -13.00
CA GLY A 138 16.31 -7.11 -12.60
C GLY A 138 15.53 -7.59 -11.39
N LYS A 139 15.59 -8.92 -11.16
CA LYS A 139 15.03 -9.53 -9.96
C LYS A 139 16.13 -9.67 -8.91
N ALA A 140 15.81 -9.32 -7.66
CA ALA A 140 16.69 -9.55 -6.55
C ALA A 140 17.00 -11.05 -6.37
N THR A 141 18.25 -11.34 -6.07
CA THR A 141 18.73 -12.70 -5.79
C THR A 141 19.09 -12.80 -4.31
N GLY A 142 18.77 -13.92 -3.68
CA GLY A 142 19.01 -14.16 -2.26
C GLY A 142 17.80 -14.71 -1.54
N GLU A 143 17.92 -14.81 -0.23
CA GLU A 143 16.83 -15.23 0.65
C GLU A 143 16.12 -14.00 1.20
N PHE A 144 14.80 -13.95 1.01
CA PHE A 144 13.96 -12.86 1.46
C PHE A 144 12.84 -13.38 2.36
N SER A 145 12.45 -12.57 3.33
CA SER A 145 11.34 -12.89 4.21
C SER A 145 10.01 -12.93 3.45
N HIS A 146 9.08 -13.71 3.96
CA HIS A 146 7.71 -13.73 3.46
C HIS A 146 7.02 -12.38 3.70
N SER A 147 5.92 -12.14 3.01
CA SER A 147 5.14 -10.91 3.16
C SER A 147 4.58 -10.77 4.58
N VAL A 148 4.67 -9.57 5.14
CA VAL A 148 3.90 -9.20 6.34
C VAL A 148 2.44 -9.01 5.92
N MET A 149 1.54 -9.83 6.45
CA MET A 149 0.12 -9.77 6.16
C MET A 149 -0.68 -9.29 7.38
N ALA A 150 -1.80 -8.64 7.13
CA ALA A 150 -2.69 -8.16 8.18
C ALA A 150 -3.21 -9.26 9.12
N SER A 151 -3.30 -10.51 8.62
CA SER A 151 -3.73 -11.70 9.38
C SER A 151 -2.62 -12.39 10.17
N THR A 152 -1.35 -12.01 9.99
CA THR A 152 -0.18 -12.71 10.60
C THR A 152 -0.21 -12.71 12.14
N TYR A 153 -0.98 -11.80 12.76
CA TYR A 153 -1.15 -11.76 14.22
C TYR A 153 -1.98 -12.92 14.77
N LYS A 154 -2.74 -13.63 13.94
CA LYS A 154 -3.59 -14.73 14.37
C LYS A 154 -2.72 -15.98 14.59
N ARG A 155 -2.44 -16.29 15.85
CA ARG A 155 -1.77 -17.54 16.20
C ARG A 155 -2.57 -18.73 15.68
N GLY A 156 -1.90 -19.65 14.97
CA GLY A 156 -2.55 -20.83 14.40
C GLY A 156 -3.37 -20.57 13.12
N SER A 157 -3.31 -19.37 12.53
CA SER A 157 -3.85 -19.17 11.19
C SER A 157 -3.10 -20.03 10.16
N SER A 158 -3.76 -20.42 9.07
CA SER A 158 -3.14 -21.14 7.96
C SER A 158 -1.88 -20.44 7.46
N ASP A 159 -1.89 -19.11 7.44
CA ASP A 159 -0.77 -18.28 7.04
C ASP A 159 0.42 -18.40 8.00
N SER A 160 0.18 -18.40 9.30
CA SER A 160 1.25 -18.54 10.29
C SER A 160 1.83 -19.96 10.32
N GLN A 161 1.01 -20.98 10.07
CA GLN A 161 1.47 -22.35 9.93
C GLN A 161 2.28 -22.54 8.65
N TYR A 162 1.79 -22.03 7.52
CA TYR A 162 2.52 -22.05 6.25
C TYR A 162 3.88 -21.37 6.36
N CYS A 163 3.96 -20.21 6.99
CA CYS A 163 5.21 -19.49 7.19
C CYS A 163 6.20 -20.29 8.08
N ARG A 164 5.71 -20.96 9.12
CA ARG A 164 6.54 -21.84 9.95
C ARG A 164 7.06 -23.05 9.18
N ASP A 165 6.19 -23.73 8.46
CA ASP A 165 6.52 -24.95 7.71
C ASP A 165 7.54 -24.68 6.60
N LYS A 166 7.54 -23.45 6.08
CA LYS A 166 8.50 -22.99 5.06
C LYS A 166 9.73 -22.29 5.64
N GLY A 167 9.81 -22.09 6.96
CA GLY A 167 10.92 -21.39 7.60
C GLY A 167 11.02 -19.90 7.31
N PHE A 168 9.97 -19.28 6.76
CA PHE A 168 10.00 -17.90 6.28
C PHE A 168 9.80 -16.86 7.38
N LEU A 169 8.92 -17.14 8.34
CA LEU A 169 8.70 -16.27 9.48
C LEU A 169 8.22 -17.09 10.67
N PRO A 170 8.87 -17.02 11.82
CA PRO A 170 8.28 -17.51 13.05
C PRO A 170 7.01 -16.69 13.33
N GLY A 171 5.89 -17.34 13.59
CA GLY A 171 4.61 -16.68 13.90
C GLY A 171 4.60 -15.84 15.18
N ASP A 172 5.75 -15.65 15.78
CA ASP A 172 5.97 -14.96 17.06
C ASP A 172 6.81 -13.67 16.94
N LEU A 173 6.97 -13.12 15.73
CA LEU A 173 7.68 -11.86 15.56
C LEU A 173 7.02 -10.75 16.39
N SER A 174 7.84 -9.92 17.02
CA SER A 174 7.39 -8.71 17.68
C SER A 174 6.86 -7.67 16.68
N VAL A 175 6.13 -6.68 17.16
CA VAL A 175 5.68 -5.55 16.33
C VAL A 175 6.87 -4.85 15.66
N MET A 176 7.99 -4.72 16.36
CA MET A 176 9.19 -4.09 15.83
C MET A 176 9.87 -4.90 14.71
N GLU A 177 9.86 -6.22 14.82
CA GLU A 177 10.37 -7.08 13.73
C GLU A 177 9.49 -6.99 12.48
N TYR A 178 8.16 -6.96 12.64
CA TYR A 178 7.26 -6.69 11.53
C TYR A 178 7.49 -5.31 10.92
N ALA A 179 7.72 -4.29 11.76
CA ALA A 179 8.02 -2.93 11.31
C ALA A 179 9.33 -2.87 10.52
N ARG A 180 10.38 -3.56 10.95
CA ARG A 180 11.66 -3.68 10.21
C ARG A 180 11.47 -4.31 8.84
N LEU A 181 10.68 -5.39 8.76
CA LEU A 181 10.39 -6.04 7.48
C LEU A 181 9.66 -5.10 6.49
N GLN A 182 8.93 -4.13 7.00
CA GLN A 182 8.26 -3.09 6.20
C GLN A 182 9.15 -1.84 5.98
N GLY A 183 10.37 -1.81 6.59
CA GLY A 183 11.25 -0.63 6.60
C GLY A 183 10.66 0.56 7.39
N ALA A 184 9.81 0.29 8.38
CA ALA A 184 8.94 1.26 9.05
C ALA A 184 9.11 1.23 10.58
N GLU A 185 10.35 1.13 11.08
CA GLU A 185 10.64 1.00 12.51
C GLU A 185 10.04 2.12 13.34
N GLU A 186 10.16 3.37 12.89
CA GLU A 186 9.59 4.54 13.58
C GLU A 186 8.06 4.43 13.73
N VAL A 187 7.38 3.89 12.72
CA VAL A 187 5.93 3.65 12.79
C VAL A 187 5.63 2.54 13.79
N GLY A 188 6.45 1.49 13.84
CA GLY A 188 6.38 0.43 14.84
C GLY A 188 6.51 0.97 16.26
N GLU A 189 7.48 1.86 16.51
CA GLU A 189 7.68 2.54 17.82
C GLU A 189 6.44 3.36 18.21
N ARG A 190 5.90 4.15 17.30
CA ARG A 190 4.67 4.93 17.54
C ARG A 190 3.49 4.04 17.88
N LEU A 191 3.27 2.95 17.12
CA LEU A 191 2.20 1.99 17.40
C LEU A 191 2.33 1.37 18.82
N MET A 192 3.56 1.10 19.24
CA MET A 192 3.85 0.61 20.59
C MET A 192 3.56 1.67 21.67
N GLN A 193 3.94 2.94 21.45
CA GLN A 193 3.69 4.05 22.36
C GLN A 193 2.19 4.29 22.62
N TYR A 194 1.36 4.17 21.59
CA TYR A 194 -0.10 4.32 21.72
C TYR A 194 -0.78 3.14 22.40
N LYS A 195 -0.02 2.18 22.95
CA LYS A 195 -0.55 0.95 23.57
C LYS A 195 -1.54 0.22 22.67
N ALA A 196 -1.41 0.43 21.38
CA ALA A 196 -2.14 -0.36 20.40
C ALA A 196 -1.82 -1.82 20.65
N GLY A 197 -2.82 -2.65 20.85
CA GLY A 197 -2.60 -4.08 21.03
C GLY A 197 -1.82 -4.67 19.86
N ARG A 198 -0.98 -5.70 20.09
CA ARG A 198 -0.17 -6.34 19.06
C ARG A 198 -0.97 -6.67 17.78
N ALA A 199 -2.19 -7.18 17.94
CA ALA A 199 -3.06 -7.52 16.81
C ALA A 199 -3.35 -6.33 15.92
N PHE A 200 -3.70 -5.18 16.51
CA PHE A 200 -3.95 -3.94 15.76
C PHE A 200 -2.69 -3.44 15.07
N ALA A 201 -1.56 -3.40 15.77
CA ALA A 201 -0.30 -2.93 15.22
C ALA A 201 0.16 -3.78 14.00
N VAL A 202 0.11 -5.12 14.13
CA VAL A 202 0.46 -6.03 13.03
C VAL A 202 -0.54 -5.93 11.87
N HIS A 203 -1.83 -5.77 12.18
CA HIS A 203 -2.85 -5.54 11.14
C HIS A 203 -2.55 -4.26 10.33
N CYS A 204 -2.24 -3.16 11.00
CA CYS A 204 -1.87 -1.91 10.34
C CYS A 204 -0.61 -2.05 9.49
N LEU A 205 0.46 -2.64 10.03
CA LEU A 205 1.69 -2.89 9.29
C LEU A 205 1.46 -3.80 8.08
N GLY A 206 0.66 -4.86 8.24
CA GLY A 206 0.35 -5.81 7.17
C GLY A 206 -0.51 -5.22 6.04
N ASN A 207 -1.31 -4.20 6.31
CA ASN A 207 -2.05 -3.46 5.26
C ASN A 207 -1.21 -2.39 4.57
N GLY A 208 -0.14 -1.91 5.22
CA GLY A 208 0.72 -0.89 4.65
C GLY A 208 1.56 -1.39 3.46
N VAL A 209 1.91 -0.48 2.57
CA VAL A 209 2.89 -0.70 1.50
C VAL A 209 4.29 -0.70 2.13
N PRO A 210 5.16 -1.70 1.88
CA PRO A 210 6.56 -1.62 2.34
C PRO A 210 7.21 -0.32 1.90
N LEU A 211 7.99 0.29 2.79
CA LEU A 211 8.53 1.63 2.53
C LEU A 211 9.50 1.64 1.34
N SER A 212 10.31 0.59 1.16
CA SER A 212 11.18 0.39 0.00
C SER A 212 10.41 0.38 -1.32
N LEU A 213 9.29 -0.33 -1.34
CA LEU A 213 8.41 -0.40 -2.50
C LEU A 213 7.77 0.98 -2.79
N GLY A 214 7.27 1.65 -1.75
CA GLY A 214 6.72 3.01 -1.86
C GLY A 214 7.75 4.02 -2.36
N ARG A 215 8.99 3.97 -1.85
CA ARG A 215 10.12 4.81 -2.30
C ARG A 215 10.46 4.61 -3.77
N TYR A 216 10.46 3.34 -4.21
CA TYR A 216 10.69 3.05 -5.63
C TYR A 216 9.63 3.71 -6.50
N VAL A 217 8.36 3.57 -6.13
CA VAL A 217 7.23 4.19 -6.84
C VAL A 217 7.34 5.71 -6.84
N ALA A 218 7.58 6.34 -5.68
CA ALA A 218 7.70 7.79 -5.55
C ALA A 218 8.85 8.36 -6.39
N ARG A 219 10.01 7.68 -6.40
CA ARG A 219 11.15 8.05 -7.26
C ARG A 219 10.83 7.93 -8.74
N SER A 220 10.13 6.87 -9.14
CA SER A 220 9.71 6.69 -10.53
C SER A 220 8.77 7.80 -10.99
N VAL A 221 7.80 8.18 -10.14
CA VAL A 221 6.90 9.30 -10.41
C VAL A 221 7.67 10.62 -10.49
N LYS A 222 8.58 10.89 -9.54
CA LYS A 222 9.42 12.08 -9.54
C LYS A 222 10.24 12.18 -10.83
N ALA A 223 10.88 11.10 -11.24
CA ALA A 223 11.68 11.05 -12.46
C ALA A 223 10.81 11.29 -13.72
N ALA A 224 9.64 10.67 -13.80
CA ALA A 224 8.73 10.84 -14.93
C ALA A 224 8.19 12.27 -15.04
N LEU A 225 8.01 12.96 -13.92
CA LEU A 225 7.61 14.36 -13.86
C LEU A 225 8.78 15.34 -14.10
N GLN A 226 10.00 14.85 -14.28
CA GLN A 226 11.23 15.64 -14.44
C GLN A 226 11.44 16.66 -13.30
N LEU A 227 11.09 16.27 -12.09
CA LEU A 227 11.29 17.07 -10.89
C LEU A 227 12.72 16.86 -10.36
N ASN A 228 13.45 17.96 -10.20
CA ASN A 228 14.80 17.98 -9.64
C ASN A 228 14.78 17.88 -8.09
#